data_9955f64513981e8a976af2111752ed2c
#
_entry.id   9955f64513981e8a976af2111752ed2c
#
_cell.length_a   1.000
_cell.length_b   1.000
_cell.length_c   1.000
_cell.angle_alpha   90.00
_cell.angle_beta   90.00
_cell.angle_gamma   90.00
#
_symmetry.space_group_name_H-M   'P 1'
#
loop_
_entity.id
_entity.type
_entity.pdbx_description
1 polymer ?
#
loop_
_entity_poly.entity_id
_entity_poly.type
_entity_poly.pdbx_seq_one_letter_code
_entity_poly.pdbx_strand_id
1 'polypeptide(L)'
;MNKRRIVSLFNALLFGVMAVSGILAFIQPFSITTIGLHALTGFLFIGVVVGHIINNSVPLKKYFKNRVALAVGLVVAGSTALFIYQPAPIKKILGLSGNLGPALDLFEMDDKGMTYRYTPDSGYKMLIDLRTGPAFDLKNPPRLAVWLENQSLYHIKTLYV
;
A
#
# COMPACT_ATOMS: atom_id res chain seq x y z
N MET A 1 -36.47 10.34 -8.27
CA MET A 1 -35.32 9.68 -8.86
C MET A 1 -35.30 8.22 -8.46
N ASN A 2 -35.10 7.27 -9.39
CA ASN A 2 -35.17 5.82 -9.10
C ASN A 2 -33.95 5.40 -8.23
N LYS A 3 -34.18 4.69 -7.10
CA LYS A 3 -33.16 4.23 -6.16
C LYS A 3 -31.97 3.52 -6.87
N ARG A 4 -32.26 2.75 -7.92
CA ARG A 4 -31.22 2.06 -8.72
C ARG A 4 -30.28 3.04 -9.42
N ARG A 5 -30.80 4.15 -9.96
CA ARG A 5 -29.99 5.17 -10.64
C ARG A 5 -29.08 5.89 -9.65
N ILE A 6 -29.58 6.18 -8.44
CA ILE A 6 -28.79 6.83 -7.38
C ILE A 6 -27.61 5.94 -6.99
N VAL A 7 -27.87 4.66 -6.67
CA VAL A 7 -26.82 3.71 -6.27
C VAL A 7 -25.79 3.54 -7.37
N SER A 8 -26.22 3.42 -8.64
CA SER A 8 -25.29 3.29 -9.77
C SER A 8 -24.43 4.55 -9.97
N LEU A 9 -25.00 5.74 -9.78
CA LEU A 9 -24.25 6.99 -9.88
C LEU A 9 -23.21 7.11 -8.76
N PHE A 10 -23.60 6.82 -7.51
CA PHE A 10 -22.66 6.78 -6.39
C PHE A 10 -21.53 5.78 -6.63
N ASN A 11 -21.86 4.60 -7.13
CA ASN A 11 -20.87 3.57 -7.45
C ASN A 11 -19.86 4.06 -8.50
N ALA A 12 -20.34 4.70 -9.57
CA ALA A 12 -19.48 5.24 -10.61
C ALA A 12 -18.58 6.38 -10.11
N LEU A 13 -19.10 7.29 -9.30
CA LEU A 13 -18.35 8.42 -8.75
C LEU A 13 -17.27 7.94 -7.76
N LEU A 14 -17.64 7.06 -6.82
CA LEU A 14 -16.68 6.50 -5.86
C LEU A 14 -15.60 5.67 -6.55
N PHE A 15 -15.97 4.90 -7.58
CA PHE A 15 -14.99 4.18 -8.40
C PHE A 15 -14.03 5.16 -9.08
N GLY A 16 -14.52 6.27 -9.63
CA GLY A 16 -13.67 7.29 -10.24
C GLY A 16 -12.65 7.88 -9.24
N VAL A 17 -13.11 8.22 -8.03
CA VAL A 17 -12.21 8.72 -6.98
C VAL A 17 -11.19 7.66 -6.57
N MET A 18 -11.62 6.40 -6.39
CA MET A 18 -10.71 5.29 -6.07
C MET A 18 -9.68 5.04 -7.17
N ALA A 19 -10.10 5.06 -8.44
CA ALA A 19 -9.19 4.84 -9.55
C ALA A 19 -8.12 5.94 -9.62
N VAL A 20 -8.53 7.21 -9.51
CA VAL A 20 -7.58 8.34 -9.51
C VAL A 20 -6.66 8.29 -8.30
N SER A 21 -7.19 8.11 -7.10
CA SER A 21 -6.37 8.05 -5.87
C SER A 21 -5.45 6.84 -5.85
N GLY A 22 -5.87 5.69 -6.41
CA GLY A 22 -5.04 4.50 -6.56
C GLY A 22 -3.87 4.72 -7.53
N ILE A 23 -4.12 5.37 -8.68
CA ILE A 23 -3.06 5.74 -9.62
C ILE A 23 -2.08 6.73 -8.97
N LEU A 24 -2.57 7.74 -8.28
CA LEU A 24 -1.72 8.69 -7.57
C LEU A 24 -0.89 8.00 -6.47
N ALA A 25 -1.51 7.10 -5.69
CA ALA A 25 -0.81 6.32 -4.68
C ALA A 25 0.26 5.38 -5.28
N PHE A 26 0.10 4.94 -6.53
CA PHE A 26 1.09 4.14 -7.22
C PHE A 26 2.25 4.98 -7.75
N ILE A 27 1.99 6.15 -8.35
CA ILE A 27 2.99 6.97 -9.03
C ILE A 27 3.79 7.84 -8.03
N GLN A 28 3.10 8.41 -7.03
CA GLN A 28 3.69 9.35 -6.09
C GLN A 28 4.40 8.64 -4.94
N PRO A 29 5.43 9.27 -4.35
CA PRO A 29 5.95 8.87 -3.06
C PRO A 29 4.84 8.83 -2.01
N PHE A 30 5.07 8.12 -0.90
CA PHE A 30 4.10 7.98 0.17
C PHE A 30 3.47 9.33 0.57
N SER A 31 2.13 9.39 0.50
CA SER A 31 1.34 10.53 0.94
C SER A 31 0.18 10.02 1.80
N ILE A 32 0.18 10.39 3.07
CA ILE A 32 -0.87 9.99 4.01
C ILE A 32 -2.24 10.46 3.54
N THR A 33 -2.32 11.64 2.92
CA THR A 33 -3.57 12.20 2.39
C THR A 33 -4.11 11.36 1.23
N THR A 34 -3.25 10.99 0.27
CA THR A 34 -3.65 10.19 -0.89
C THR A 34 -4.08 8.79 -0.47
N ILE A 35 -3.31 8.16 0.42
CA ILE A 35 -3.62 6.82 0.92
C ILE A 35 -4.86 6.84 1.80
N GLY A 36 -5.00 7.85 2.67
CA GLY A 36 -6.18 8.02 3.51
C GLY A 36 -7.46 8.24 2.68
N LEU A 37 -7.39 9.07 1.63
CA LEU A 37 -8.49 9.27 0.70
C LEU A 37 -8.87 7.97 -0.02
N HIS A 38 -7.89 7.22 -0.53
CA HIS A 38 -8.10 5.94 -1.19
C HIS A 38 -8.76 4.92 -0.25
N ALA A 39 -8.26 4.78 0.97
CA ALA A 39 -8.81 3.88 1.97
C ALA A 39 -10.25 4.26 2.36
N LEU A 40 -10.51 5.53 2.67
CA LEU A 40 -11.84 6.01 3.05
C LEU A 40 -12.85 5.79 1.92
N THR A 41 -12.51 6.19 0.69
CA THR A 41 -13.39 6.00 -0.47
C THR A 41 -13.56 4.52 -0.80
N GLY A 42 -12.57 3.67 -0.53
CA GLY A 42 -12.67 2.22 -0.63
C GLY A 42 -13.72 1.62 0.29
N PHE A 43 -13.74 2.00 1.56
CA PHE A 43 -14.78 1.57 2.51
C PHE A 43 -16.18 2.01 2.08
N LEU A 44 -16.33 3.28 1.65
CA LEU A 44 -17.61 3.77 1.15
C LEU A 44 -18.04 3.01 -0.12
N PHE A 45 -17.12 2.75 -1.03
CA PHE A 45 -17.36 2.00 -2.26
C PHE A 45 -17.85 0.58 -1.97
N ILE A 46 -17.23 -0.13 -1.01
CA ILE A 46 -17.68 -1.47 -0.58
C ILE A 46 -19.15 -1.42 -0.14
N GLY A 47 -19.54 -0.46 0.71
CA GLY A 47 -20.93 -0.29 1.15
C GLY A 47 -21.90 -0.08 -0.02
N VAL A 48 -21.54 0.78 -0.97
CA VAL A 48 -22.37 1.05 -2.17
C VAL A 48 -22.44 -0.15 -3.09
N VAL A 49 -21.32 -0.88 -3.28
CA VAL A 49 -21.29 -2.11 -4.08
C VAL A 49 -22.18 -3.20 -3.48
N VAL A 50 -22.15 -3.39 -2.17
CA VAL A 50 -23.06 -4.33 -1.48
C VAL A 50 -24.52 -3.95 -1.76
N GLY A 51 -24.89 -2.67 -1.63
CA GLY A 51 -26.22 -2.18 -1.97
C GLY A 51 -26.57 -2.40 -3.46
N HIS A 52 -25.60 -2.20 -4.36
CA HIS A 52 -25.76 -2.47 -5.79
C HIS A 52 -26.01 -3.95 -6.08
N ILE A 53 -25.25 -4.85 -5.45
CA ILE A 53 -25.39 -6.31 -5.59
C ILE A 53 -26.78 -6.75 -5.09
N ILE A 54 -27.21 -6.28 -3.92
CA ILE A 54 -28.53 -6.61 -3.37
C ILE A 54 -29.63 -6.19 -4.33
N ASN A 55 -29.57 -4.95 -4.84
CA ASN A 55 -30.56 -4.43 -5.79
C ASN A 55 -30.58 -5.13 -7.14
N ASN A 56 -29.49 -5.81 -7.51
CA ASN A 56 -29.33 -6.49 -8.80
C ASN A 56 -29.12 -8.00 -8.63
N SER A 57 -29.44 -8.58 -7.49
CA SER A 57 -29.19 -9.99 -7.16
C SER A 57 -29.86 -10.97 -8.14
N VAL A 58 -31.06 -10.66 -8.64
CA VAL A 58 -31.80 -11.54 -9.57
C VAL A 58 -31.10 -11.67 -10.93
N PRO A 59 -30.75 -10.59 -11.65
CA PRO A 59 -29.95 -10.71 -12.88
C PRO A 59 -28.57 -11.31 -12.61
N LEU A 60 -27.92 -10.95 -11.50
CA LEU A 60 -26.57 -11.44 -11.16
C LEU A 60 -26.52 -12.97 -11.03
N LYS A 61 -27.53 -13.59 -10.40
CA LYS A 61 -27.65 -15.06 -10.30
C LYS A 61 -27.70 -15.75 -11.65
N LYS A 62 -28.28 -15.11 -12.68
CA LYS A 62 -28.29 -15.64 -14.05
C LYS A 62 -26.89 -15.65 -14.67
N TYR A 63 -26.10 -14.60 -14.41
CA TYR A 63 -24.74 -14.51 -14.93
C TYR A 63 -23.81 -15.58 -14.31
N PHE A 64 -23.94 -15.89 -13.02
CA PHE A 64 -23.12 -16.91 -12.35
C PHE A 64 -23.33 -18.33 -12.90
N LYS A 65 -24.43 -18.59 -13.60
CA LYS A 65 -24.67 -19.87 -14.27
C LYS A 65 -23.98 -19.99 -15.65
N ASN A 66 -23.36 -18.93 -16.13
CA ASN A 66 -22.74 -18.89 -17.45
C ASN A 66 -21.23 -19.23 -17.36
N ARG A 67 -20.71 -19.90 -18.39
CA ARG A 67 -19.27 -20.18 -18.55
C ARG A 67 -18.40 -18.91 -18.51
N VAL A 68 -18.98 -17.77 -18.93
CA VAL A 68 -18.31 -16.45 -18.85
C VAL A 68 -18.00 -16.07 -17.41
N ALA A 69 -18.90 -16.35 -16.45
CA ALA A 69 -18.65 -16.06 -15.04
C ALA A 69 -17.49 -16.90 -14.48
N LEU A 70 -17.40 -18.16 -14.91
CA LEU A 70 -16.26 -19.01 -14.55
C LEU A 70 -14.94 -18.45 -15.11
N ALA A 71 -14.93 -18.04 -16.40
CA ALA A 71 -13.75 -17.45 -17.02
C ALA A 71 -13.31 -16.15 -16.29
N VAL A 72 -14.26 -15.26 -15.99
CA VAL A 72 -13.98 -14.02 -15.22
C VAL A 72 -13.47 -14.37 -13.83
N GLY A 73 -14.09 -15.33 -13.14
CA GLY A 73 -13.63 -15.79 -11.83
C GLY A 73 -12.20 -16.33 -11.85
N LEU A 74 -11.84 -17.11 -12.86
CA LEU A 74 -10.48 -17.62 -13.04
C LEU A 74 -9.46 -16.50 -13.30
N VAL A 75 -9.83 -15.50 -14.11
CA VAL A 75 -8.96 -14.34 -14.36
C VAL A 75 -8.74 -13.54 -13.06
N VAL A 76 -9.79 -13.29 -12.29
CA VAL A 76 -9.68 -12.57 -11.00
C VAL A 76 -8.84 -13.38 -10.01
N ALA A 77 -9.12 -14.67 -9.85
CA ALA A 77 -8.35 -15.54 -8.95
C ALA A 77 -6.88 -15.64 -9.39
N GLY A 78 -6.61 -15.79 -10.67
CA GLY A 78 -5.25 -15.84 -11.22
C GLY A 78 -4.50 -14.52 -11.00
N SER A 79 -5.14 -13.38 -11.24
CA SER A 79 -4.55 -12.05 -10.98
C SER A 79 -4.25 -11.87 -9.48
N THR A 80 -5.15 -12.29 -8.60
CA THR A 80 -4.95 -12.23 -7.16
C THR A 80 -3.79 -13.12 -6.72
N ALA A 81 -3.71 -14.35 -7.26
CA ALA A 81 -2.62 -15.27 -6.98
C ALA A 81 -1.27 -14.70 -7.46
N LEU A 82 -1.20 -14.12 -8.66
CA LEU A 82 0.00 -13.45 -9.17
C LEU A 82 0.45 -12.30 -8.25
N PHE A 83 -0.51 -11.55 -7.71
CA PHE A 83 -0.20 -10.46 -6.79
C PHE A 83 0.29 -10.96 -5.42
N ILE A 84 -0.23 -12.09 -4.93
CA ILE A 84 0.21 -12.70 -3.66
C ILE A 84 1.59 -13.34 -3.81
N TYR A 85 1.82 -14.11 -4.87
CA TYR A 85 3.09 -14.82 -5.08
C TYR A 85 4.21 -13.92 -5.61
N GLN A 86 3.87 -12.78 -6.18
CA GLN A 86 4.81 -11.76 -6.69
C GLN A 86 6.00 -12.36 -7.46
N PRO A 87 5.78 -13.11 -8.54
CA PRO A 87 6.87 -13.60 -9.37
C PRO A 87 7.70 -12.44 -9.94
N ALA A 88 8.93 -12.71 -10.37
CA ALA A 88 9.88 -11.69 -10.79
C ALA A 88 9.32 -10.60 -11.77
N PRO A 89 8.47 -10.93 -12.77
CA PRO A 89 7.86 -9.89 -13.61
C PRO A 89 6.94 -8.94 -12.83
N ILE A 90 6.17 -9.48 -11.88
CA ILE A 90 5.25 -8.67 -11.05
C ILE A 90 6.06 -7.77 -10.11
N LYS A 91 7.12 -8.27 -9.49
CA LYS A 91 8.04 -7.45 -8.66
C LYS A 91 8.63 -6.29 -9.46
N LYS A 92 9.01 -6.51 -10.72
CA LYS A 92 9.50 -5.44 -11.60
C LYS A 92 8.46 -4.35 -11.83
N ILE A 93 7.19 -4.74 -12.06
CA ILE A 93 6.09 -3.77 -12.23
C ILE A 93 5.84 -3.00 -10.92
N LEU A 94 5.83 -3.70 -9.77
CA LEU A 94 5.66 -3.05 -8.47
C LEU A 94 6.84 -2.14 -8.13
N GLY A 95 8.05 -2.48 -8.56
CA GLY A 95 9.25 -1.64 -8.42
C GLY A 95 9.18 -0.30 -9.18
N LEU A 96 8.29 -0.17 -10.17
CA LEU A 96 8.03 1.11 -10.85
C LEU A 96 7.17 2.07 -10.00
N SER A 97 6.58 1.57 -8.92
CA SER A 97 5.77 2.40 -8.03
C SER A 97 6.65 3.33 -7.19
N GLY A 98 6.35 4.62 -7.20
CA GLY A 98 7.01 5.59 -6.32
C GLY A 98 6.79 5.32 -4.81
N ASN A 99 5.74 4.57 -4.47
CA ASN A 99 5.42 4.20 -3.09
C ASN A 99 5.97 2.81 -2.71
N LEU A 100 5.78 1.80 -3.57
CA LEU A 100 6.16 0.42 -3.27
C LEU A 100 7.60 0.08 -3.71
N GLY A 101 8.11 0.77 -4.75
CA GLY A 101 9.45 0.51 -5.29
C GLY A 101 10.54 0.53 -4.22
N PRO A 102 10.65 1.59 -3.41
CA PRO A 102 11.67 1.66 -2.36
C PRO A 102 11.56 0.53 -1.33
N ALA A 103 10.34 0.11 -0.99
CA ALA A 103 10.14 -0.98 -0.05
C ALA A 103 10.54 -2.36 -0.63
N LEU A 104 10.33 -2.57 -1.93
CA LEU A 104 10.69 -3.82 -2.61
C LEU A 104 12.20 -3.95 -2.86
N ASP A 105 12.89 -2.82 -3.02
CA ASP A 105 14.34 -2.81 -3.25
C ASP A 105 15.15 -2.89 -1.95
N LEU A 106 14.56 -2.50 -0.82
CA LEU A 106 15.24 -2.38 0.46
C LEU A 106 15.24 -3.66 1.30
N PHE A 107 14.32 -4.60 1.04
CA PHE A 107 14.13 -5.75 1.91
C PHE A 107 14.25 -7.07 1.14
N GLU A 108 15.09 -7.95 1.62
CA GLU A 108 15.07 -9.36 1.26
C GLU A 108 14.72 -10.18 2.51
N MET A 109 13.62 -10.93 2.44
CA MET A 109 13.26 -11.87 3.51
C MET A 109 13.87 -13.23 3.18
N ASP A 110 14.71 -13.75 4.06
CA ASP A 110 15.20 -15.11 4.05
C ASP A 110 14.73 -15.86 5.32
N ASP A 111 15.03 -17.15 5.41
CA ASP A 111 14.65 -17.99 6.57
C ASP A 111 15.30 -17.54 7.90
N LYS A 112 16.25 -16.62 7.85
CA LYS A 112 16.97 -16.08 9.01
C LYS A 112 16.44 -14.74 9.47
N GLY A 113 15.52 -14.14 8.72
CA GLY A 113 14.93 -12.85 9.03
C GLY A 113 14.95 -11.86 7.86
N MET A 114 14.82 -10.60 8.18
CA MET A 114 14.78 -9.52 7.21
C MET A 114 16.17 -8.93 7.01
N THR A 115 16.72 -9.11 5.81
CA THR A 115 18.00 -8.53 5.42
C THR A 115 17.78 -7.28 4.58
N TYR A 116 18.39 -6.18 4.97
CA TYR A 116 18.35 -4.93 4.21
C TYR A 116 19.44 -4.96 3.14
N ARG A 117 19.06 -4.91 1.88
CA ARG A 117 20.01 -4.63 0.81
C ARG A 117 20.24 -3.13 0.75
N TYR A 118 21.34 -2.72 1.29
CA TYR A 118 21.80 -1.35 1.21
C TYR A 118 22.94 -1.27 0.18
N THR A 119 22.71 -0.56 -0.92
CA THR A 119 23.82 -0.09 -1.75
C THR A 119 24.16 1.31 -1.27
N PRO A 120 25.22 1.52 -0.50
CA PRO A 120 25.62 2.85 -0.08
C PRO A 120 25.99 3.64 -1.32
N ASP A 121 25.23 4.72 -1.60
CA ASP A 121 25.68 5.71 -2.57
C ASP A 121 26.87 6.47 -1.97
N SER A 122 28.02 6.36 -2.59
CA SER A 122 29.26 7.01 -2.14
C SER A 122 29.19 8.55 -2.20
N GLY A 123 28.16 9.10 -2.83
CA GLY A 123 27.95 10.54 -2.99
C GLY A 123 27.34 11.23 -1.76
N TYR A 124 26.76 10.51 -0.84
CA TYR A 124 26.07 11.10 0.33
C TYR A 124 26.70 10.63 1.64
N LYS A 125 27.10 11.60 2.46
CA LYS A 125 27.51 11.36 3.85
C LYS A 125 26.56 12.09 4.76
N MET A 126 25.98 11.39 5.72
CA MET A 126 25.18 11.99 6.78
C MET A 126 26.01 11.97 8.07
N LEU A 127 26.26 13.15 8.63
CA LEU A 127 26.89 13.32 9.96
C LEU A 127 25.79 13.66 10.95
N ILE A 128 25.67 12.87 12.01
CA ILE A 128 24.75 13.13 13.13
C ILE A 128 25.61 13.50 14.33
N ASP A 129 25.52 14.76 14.77
CA ASP A 129 26.19 15.27 15.96
C ASP A 129 25.17 15.36 17.11
N LEU A 130 25.29 14.49 18.07
CA LEU A 130 24.42 14.47 19.27
C LEU A 130 25.14 15.16 20.43
N ARG A 131 24.57 16.27 20.89
CA ARG A 131 25.12 17.02 22.04
C ARG A 131 24.21 16.90 23.24
N THR A 132 24.80 16.58 24.38
CA THR A 132 24.08 16.56 25.64
C THR A 132 23.73 18.00 26.10
N GLY A 133 22.51 18.16 26.57
CA GLY A 133 22.06 19.45 27.16
C GLY A 133 22.54 19.66 28.59
N PRO A 134 22.28 20.82 29.15
CA PRO A 134 22.72 21.18 30.54
C PRO A 134 22.13 20.30 31.64
N ALA A 135 21.07 19.55 31.36
CA ALA A 135 20.44 18.64 32.31
C ALA A 135 21.02 17.18 32.22
N PHE A 136 22.10 16.98 31.47
CA PHE A 136 22.70 15.66 31.34
C PHE A 136 23.47 15.29 32.60
N ASP A 137 23.11 14.15 33.20
CA ASP A 137 23.79 13.61 34.39
C ASP A 137 24.67 12.39 33.97
N LEU A 138 25.98 12.54 34.14
CA LEU A 138 26.95 11.47 33.88
C LEU A 138 26.77 10.25 34.78
N LYS A 139 26.19 10.43 35.98
CA LYS A 139 25.98 9.32 36.93
C LYS A 139 24.76 8.50 36.60
N ASN A 140 23.81 9.09 35.90
CA ASN A 140 22.59 8.43 35.46
C ASN A 140 22.25 8.84 34.01
N PRO A 141 23.05 8.39 33.01
CA PRO A 141 22.84 8.79 31.64
C PRO A 141 21.51 8.22 31.11
N PRO A 142 20.74 9.00 30.34
CA PRO A 142 19.55 8.48 29.69
C PRO A 142 19.92 7.39 28.69
N ARG A 143 19.07 6.38 28.56
CA ARG A 143 19.17 5.45 27.45
C ARG A 143 18.77 6.15 26.18
N LEU A 144 19.63 6.11 25.17
CA LEU A 144 19.42 6.76 23.89
C LEU A 144 19.47 5.70 22.79
N ALA A 145 18.46 5.69 21.94
CA ALA A 145 18.49 4.94 20.70
C ALA A 145 18.30 5.90 19.53
N VAL A 146 19.10 5.75 18.49
CA VAL A 146 19.04 6.55 17.27
C VAL A 146 18.91 5.60 16.08
N TRP A 147 17.89 5.82 15.28
CA TRP A 147 17.66 5.04 14.10
C TRP A 147 17.22 5.91 12.93
N LEU A 148 17.36 5.39 11.72
CA LEU A 148 16.85 5.97 10.49
C LEU A 148 15.52 5.34 10.14
N GLU A 149 14.58 6.18 9.78
CA GLU A 149 13.29 5.77 9.21
C GLU A 149 13.11 6.39 7.83
N ASN A 150 12.38 5.71 6.96
CA ASN A 150 11.95 6.30 5.70
C ASN A 150 10.72 7.20 5.93
N GLN A 151 10.26 7.86 4.86
CA GLN A 151 9.07 8.73 4.91
C GLN A 151 7.77 8.00 5.29
N SER A 152 7.78 6.66 5.23
CA SER A 152 6.66 5.80 5.62
C SER A 152 6.80 5.26 7.06
N LEU A 153 7.70 5.83 7.87
CA LEU A 153 7.98 5.43 9.24
C LEU A 153 8.52 4.00 9.39
N TYR A 154 9.06 3.41 8.32
CA TYR A 154 9.74 2.13 8.41
C TYR A 154 11.17 2.32 8.88
N HIS A 155 11.54 1.55 9.89
CA HIS A 155 12.90 1.47 10.40
C HIS A 155 13.84 0.99 9.30
N ILE A 156 14.85 1.80 8.97
CA ILE A 156 15.86 1.46 7.97
C ILE A 156 17.09 0.89 8.64
N LYS A 157 17.63 1.58 9.64
CA LYS A 157 18.86 1.18 10.31
C LYS A 157 18.96 1.77 11.70
N THR A 158 19.31 0.95 12.68
CA THR A 158 19.76 1.42 13.99
C THR A 158 21.18 1.94 13.87
N LEU A 159 21.40 3.18 14.30
CA LEU A 159 22.69 3.85 14.27
C LEU A 159 23.41 3.75 15.61
N TYR A 160 22.64 3.80 16.70
CA TYR A 160 23.14 3.75 18.07
C TYR A 160 22.07 3.21 19.02
N VAL A 161 22.49 2.40 20.00
CA VAL A 161 21.64 1.88 21.10
C VAL A 161 22.43 1.92 22.39
#